data_d762075cbd8a14a3c6ff30a92196ab7d
#
_entry.id   d762075cbd8a14a3c6ff30a92196ab7d
#
_cell.length_a   1.000
_cell.length_b   1.000
_cell.length_c   1.000
_cell.angle_alpha   90.00
_cell.angle_beta   90.00
_cell.angle_gamma   90.00
#
_symmetry.space_group_name_H-M   'P 1'
#
loop_
_entity.id
_entity.type
_entity.pdbx_description
1 polymer ?
#
loop_
_entity_poly.entity_id
_entity_poly.type
_entity_poly.pdbx_seq_one_letter_code
_entity_poly.pdbx_strand_id
1 'polypeptide(L)'
;TVSVAAGTYVENINFNGKNIVVLGENMETTIIDGNQAGRVVTFENGEGETAVLSGFTIQNGYLYTDGLNGGGVSISNASPTLKNLIVKNCTAFYGGGIFVSYSSSLLDSIKVFNNTSQSNGGGVYLDYSNAVLNNVSIYNNTTVSGGHAAGLFINNDYQDTSSPKIIQSLIEGNTADYGAGAIYMDACNPIFYKTNIINNVGGWQSIANPGGVFVTGTSNASFTNCIIQDNSDDEIEIDPNGNPSFVSIYYSNVEGGQDSIVTNDNGTVTWGDGNIDVDPMFVDTANGNYHLLATSQLINAGHPDSLDSDGSRADMGAYPYLNNYSGPTWYIAESGNDTTATGASDDPFRSIQSGINFSSDDDSVTVTAGTYVENINYNGKNIAVIGEDRETTIIDGDSSGSVVTFANGEDSTAVLSGFTIQNGSGFLYSSETTQGGGIYIYFSNPVLENLIIQNNSATYGGGVHTAWSAPVLNNLTISGNDASGPGGRGGGLYIEAAQDGMTIDHTNIYGNTATSFGGGVYVYKNQYATPQFSNVTITNNTSNYEGGGVSSYYFGNSNFLHSIIIDNSPQEIYFQDTGEASSMSVSYSNIDGGQDSIVTTDNATITWGSGNIDVDPMFVDTASGD
;
A
#
# COMPACT_ATOMS: atom_id res chain seq x y z
N THR A 1 1.72 41.64 24.19
CA THR A 1 1.11 40.32 24.43
C THR A 1 -0.02 40.44 25.43
N VAL A 2 -1.13 39.81 25.15
CA VAL A 2 -2.25 39.62 26.06
C VAL A 2 -2.28 38.12 26.43
N SER A 3 -2.16 37.78 27.70
CA SER A 3 -2.26 36.40 28.19
C SER A 3 -3.63 36.21 28.83
N VAL A 4 -4.31 35.11 28.45
CA VAL A 4 -5.69 34.80 28.84
C VAL A 4 -5.69 33.49 29.60
N ALA A 5 -6.14 33.46 30.83
CA ALA A 5 -6.24 32.28 31.66
C ALA A 5 -7.34 31.34 31.14
N ALA A 6 -7.30 30.08 31.58
CA ALA A 6 -8.36 29.12 31.31
C ALA A 6 -9.72 29.63 31.80
N GLY A 7 -10.75 29.49 30.99
CA GLY A 7 -12.10 29.98 31.25
C GLY A 7 -12.92 30.18 29.98
N THR A 8 -14.22 30.43 30.13
CA THR A 8 -15.10 30.75 29.00
C THR A 8 -15.41 32.24 28.97
N TYR A 9 -15.02 32.89 27.89
CA TYR A 9 -15.20 34.30 27.61
C TYR A 9 -16.31 34.47 26.58
N VAL A 10 -17.46 34.97 27.01
CA VAL A 10 -18.62 35.18 26.14
C VAL A 10 -18.51 36.55 25.49
N GLU A 11 -17.83 36.61 24.36
CA GLU A 11 -17.57 37.84 23.65
C GLU A 11 -17.18 37.62 22.18
N ASN A 12 -17.23 38.67 21.39
CA ASN A 12 -16.75 38.71 20.02
C ASN A 12 -15.56 39.68 19.98
N ILE A 13 -14.41 39.24 19.47
CA ILE A 13 -13.18 40.03 19.48
C ILE A 13 -12.79 40.48 18.07
N ASN A 14 -12.25 41.74 17.99
CA ASN A 14 -11.68 42.31 16.79
C ASN A 14 -10.28 42.85 17.11
N PHE A 15 -9.30 42.48 16.31
CA PHE A 15 -7.91 43.00 16.51
C PHE A 15 -7.75 44.46 16.17
N ASN A 16 -8.68 45.03 15.38
CA ASN A 16 -8.71 46.47 15.05
C ASN A 16 -7.37 47.03 14.53
N GLY A 17 -6.71 46.33 13.62
CA GLY A 17 -5.43 46.69 13.03
C GLY A 17 -4.22 46.56 13.95
N LYS A 18 -4.39 45.92 15.12
CA LYS A 18 -3.29 45.77 16.08
C LYS A 18 -2.50 44.49 15.81
N ASN A 19 -1.20 44.67 15.62
CA ASN A 19 -0.25 43.56 15.53
C ASN A 19 0.21 43.13 16.93
N ILE A 20 -0.67 42.47 17.66
CA ILE A 20 -0.44 41.96 19.03
C ILE A 20 -0.55 40.44 19.08
N VAL A 21 0.03 39.88 20.13
CA VAL A 21 -0.06 38.47 20.43
C VAL A 21 -1.10 38.26 21.53
N VAL A 22 -2.12 37.46 21.25
CA VAL A 22 -3.18 37.01 22.20
C VAL A 22 -3.01 35.51 22.43
N LEU A 23 -2.66 35.13 23.66
CA LEU A 23 -2.33 33.78 24.05
C LEU A 23 -3.33 33.27 25.11
N GLY A 24 -4.08 32.24 24.78
CA GLY A 24 -4.80 31.41 25.74
C GLY A 24 -3.85 30.46 26.46
N GLU A 25 -4.18 30.10 27.67
CA GLU A 25 -3.39 29.19 28.50
C GLU A 25 -3.35 27.79 27.90
N ASN A 26 -4.48 27.31 27.37
CA ASN A 26 -4.61 26.00 26.71
C ASN A 26 -5.84 26.00 25.81
N MET A 27 -5.70 25.48 24.57
CA MET A 27 -6.77 25.52 23.58
C MET A 27 -8.02 24.72 23.98
N GLU A 28 -7.93 23.73 24.86
CA GLU A 28 -9.08 22.93 25.32
C GLU A 28 -9.85 23.63 26.45
N THR A 29 -9.22 24.52 27.19
CA THR A 29 -9.78 25.14 28.39
C THR A 29 -9.94 26.65 28.34
N THR A 30 -9.36 27.33 27.34
CA THR A 30 -9.51 28.77 27.12
C THR A 30 -10.46 28.99 25.95
N ILE A 31 -11.70 29.37 26.22
CA ILE A 31 -12.78 29.37 25.24
C ILE A 31 -13.27 30.78 24.97
N ILE A 32 -13.33 31.19 23.69
CA ILE A 32 -14.05 32.36 23.22
C ILE A 32 -15.39 31.90 22.65
N ASP A 33 -16.48 32.24 23.28
CA ASP A 33 -17.83 31.81 22.91
C ASP A 33 -18.63 32.98 22.32
N GLY A 34 -18.96 32.89 21.04
CA GLY A 34 -19.73 33.91 20.35
C GLY A 34 -21.19 34.01 20.75
N ASN A 35 -21.71 33.05 21.54
CA ASN A 35 -23.09 33.03 22.03
C ASN A 35 -24.13 33.30 20.93
N GLN A 36 -23.83 32.87 19.69
CA GLN A 36 -24.66 33.09 18.49
C GLN A 36 -24.91 34.60 18.18
N ALA A 37 -24.09 35.50 18.70
CA ALA A 37 -24.25 36.95 18.53
C ALA A 37 -23.42 37.56 17.38
N GLY A 38 -23.01 36.72 16.43
CA GLY A 38 -22.23 37.16 15.27
C GLY A 38 -20.93 36.35 15.10
N ARG A 39 -19.97 36.91 14.40
CA ARG A 39 -18.63 36.38 14.20
C ARG A 39 -17.83 36.43 15.50
N VAL A 40 -17.08 35.37 15.82
CA VAL A 40 -16.36 35.34 17.10
C VAL A 40 -15.07 36.10 17.05
N VAL A 41 -14.25 35.92 15.99
CA VAL A 41 -12.94 36.60 15.84
C VAL A 41 -12.81 37.29 14.48
N THR A 42 -12.30 38.49 14.48
CA THR A 42 -12.17 39.30 13.25
C THR A 42 -10.76 39.90 13.11
N PHE A 43 -10.22 39.78 11.89
CA PHE A 43 -9.03 40.49 11.38
C PHE A 43 -9.41 41.15 10.04
N GLU A 44 -9.48 42.47 9.96
CA GLU A 44 -9.97 43.16 8.75
C GLU A 44 -9.33 44.55 8.52
N ASN A 45 -8.31 44.90 9.30
CA ASN A 45 -7.70 46.22 9.29
C ASN A 45 -6.20 46.16 8.99
N GLY A 46 -5.75 45.19 8.16
CA GLY A 46 -4.36 45.08 7.73
C GLY A 46 -3.42 44.48 8.77
N GLU A 47 -3.96 43.66 9.70
CA GLU A 47 -3.12 42.91 10.64
C GLU A 47 -2.15 42.03 9.86
N GLY A 48 -0.86 42.08 10.20
CA GLY A 48 0.20 41.28 9.58
C GLY A 48 0.54 40.02 10.39
N GLU A 49 1.58 39.31 9.97
CA GLU A 49 2.04 38.02 10.55
C GLU A 49 2.38 38.08 12.05
N THR A 50 2.68 39.27 12.58
CA THR A 50 2.95 39.48 14.01
C THR A 50 1.69 39.69 14.85
N ALA A 51 0.52 39.78 14.23
CA ALA A 51 -0.77 39.60 14.91
C ALA A 51 -1.00 38.11 15.10
N VAL A 52 -0.96 37.62 16.32
CA VAL A 52 -1.04 36.19 16.64
C VAL A 52 -2.23 35.91 17.55
N LEU A 53 -3.04 34.91 17.21
CA LEU A 53 -4.03 34.29 18.09
C LEU A 53 -3.66 32.82 18.30
N SER A 54 -3.46 32.43 19.55
CA SER A 54 -3.03 31.06 19.87
C SER A 54 -3.60 30.55 21.18
N GLY A 55 -3.90 29.25 21.26
CA GLY A 55 -4.27 28.57 22.50
C GLY A 55 -5.75 28.69 22.88
N PHE A 56 -6.67 28.75 21.92
CA PHE A 56 -8.11 28.94 22.19
C PHE A 56 -8.99 27.90 21.51
N THR A 57 -10.13 27.62 22.15
CA THR A 57 -11.34 27.15 21.48
C THR A 57 -12.19 28.36 21.08
N ILE A 58 -12.59 28.43 19.80
CA ILE A 58 -13.47 29.45 19.22
C ILE A 58 -14.76 28.73 18.84
N GLN A 59 -15.89 29.14 19.42
CA GLN A 59 -17.15 28.40 19.21
C GLN A 59 -18.39 29.28 19.18
N ASN A 60 -19.49 28.70 18.67
CA ASN A 60 -20.83 29.27 18.67
C ASN A 60 -20.94 30.64 17.98
N GLY A 61 -20.14 30.88 16.93
CA GLY A 61 -20.35 32.01 16.03
C GLY A 61 -21.55 31.75 15.12
N TYR A 62 -22.36 32.76 14.85
CA TYR A 62 -23.57 32.59 14.03
C TYR A 62 -23.85 33.80 13.15
N LEU A 63 -23.84 33.59 11.84
CA LEU A 63 -24.09 34.58 10.81
C LEU A 63 -25.03 33.99 9.76
N TYR A 64 -26.33 34.30 9.86
CA TYR A 64 -27.36 33.74 8.98
C TYR A 64 -27.79 34.68 7.84
N THR A 65 -27.08 35.77 7.60
CA THR A 65 -27.42 36.75 6.57
C THR A 65 -26.51 36.60 5.36
N ASP A 66 -27.05 36.68 4.14
CA ASP A 66 -26.31 36.66 2.89
C ASP A 66 -25.11 37.60 2.90
N GLY A 67 -23.95 37.09 2.49
CA GLY A 67 -22.71 37.85 2.39
C GLY A 67 -21.94 38.03 3.70
N LEU A 68 -22.38 37.45 4.82
CA LEU A 68 -21.62 37.46 6.07
C LEU A 68 -20.82 36.15 6.24
N ASN A 69 -19.51 36.27 6.34
CA ASN A 69 -18.55 35.18 6.23
C ASN A 69 -17.75 34.97 7.51
N GLY A 70 -17.28 33.72 7.73
CA GLY A 70 -16.42 33.36 8.84
C GLY A 70 -17.16 33.39 10.18
N GLY A 71 -17.94 32.37 10.47
CA GLY A 71 -18.69 32.26 11.72
C GLY A 71 -17.78 32.23 12.95
N GLY A 72 -16.76 31.38 12.92
CA GLY A 72 -15.71 31.34 13.94
C GLY A 72 -14.69 32.46 13.77
N VAL A 73 -13.97 32.45 12.66
CA VAL A 73 -12.90 33.40 12.36
C VAL A 73 -13.08 33.98 10.96
N SER A 74 -12.95 35.28 10.82
CA SER A 74 -12.82 35.95 9.53
C SER A 74 -11.54 36.75 9.42
N ILE A 75 -10.84 36.54 8.33
CA ILE A 75 -9.63 37.25 7.95
C ILE A 75 -9.89 37.87 6.58
N SER A 76 -9.84 39.21 6.49
CA SER A 76 -10.04 39.92 5.22
C SER A 76 -9.04 41.04 5.08
N ASN A 77 -8.29 41.08 3.98
CA ASN A 77 -7.22 42.08 3.75
C ASN A 77 -6.23 42.18 4.93
N ALA A 78 -5.96 41.07 5.58
CA ALA A 78 -5.07 40.92 6.72
C ALA A 78 -4.32 39.59 6.59
N SER A 79 -3.17 39.45 7.24
CA SER A 79 -2.36 38.20 7.16
C SER A 79 -1.83 37.82 8.55
N PRO A 80 -2.71 37.57 9.54
CA PRO A 80 -2.30 37.16 10.88
C PRO A 80 -1.78 35.71 10.91
N THR A 81 -1.21 35.35 12.06
CA THR A 81 -0.86 33.99 12.39
C THR A 81 -1.87 33.40 13.40
N LEU A 82 -2.51 32.32 13.04
CA LEU A 82 -3.39 31.54 13.90
C LEU A 82 -2.70 30.21 14.27
N LYS A 83 -2.61 29.91 15.57
CA LYS A 83 -1.94 28.68 16.04
C LYS A 83 -2.67 28.00 17.19
N ASN A 84 -2.56 26.66 17.25
CA ASN A 84 -3.10 25.87 18.36
C ASN A 84 -4.55 26.27 18.70
N LEU A 85 -5.44 26.19 17.71
CA LEU A 85 -6.85 26.57 17.86
C LEU A 85 -7.79 25.39 17.64
N ILE A 86 -8.93 25.45 18.28
CA ILE A 86 -10.12 24.65 17.99
C ILE A 86 -11.21 25.60 17.50
N VAL A 87 -11.73 25.41 16.28
CA VAL A 87 -12.85 26.18 15.73
C VAL A 87 -14.03 25.25 15.49
N LYS A 88 -15.11 25.42 16.24
CA LYS A 88 -16.23 24.47 16.20
C LYS A 88 -17.59 25.11 16.40
N ASN A 89 -18.64 24.40 15.95
CA ASN A 89 -20.04 24.77 16.14
C ASN A 89 -20.37 26.19 15.67
N CYS A 90 -19.73 26.64 14.61
CA CYS A 90 -19.93 27.95 14.01
C CYS A 90 -20.74 27.84 12.72
N THR A 91 -21.54 28.86 12.42
CA THR A 91 -22.36 28.93 11.21
C THR A 91 -22.18 30.26 10.50
N ALA A 92 -22.01 30.25 9.16
CA ALA A 92 -21.95 31.44 8.33
C ALA A 92 -22.51 31.17 6.92
N PHE A 93 -22.56 32.21 6.08
CA PHE A 93 -22.92 32.07 4.67
C PHE A 93 -21.79 31.38 3.92
N TYR A 94 -20.53 31.89 4.03
CA TYR A 94 -19.30 31.24 3.56
C TYR A 94 -18.33 31.04 4.72
N GLY A 95 -17.58 29.91 4.70
CA GLY A 95 -16.61 29.62 5.75
C GLY A 95 -17.24 29.50 7.12
N GLY A 96 -18.06 28.49 7.34
CA GLY A 96 -18.76 28.29 8.62
C GLY A 96 -17.80 28.37 9.81
N GLY A 97 -16.65 27.67 9.73
CA GLY A 97 -15.57 27.78 10.71
C GLY A 97 -14.67 29.00 10.47
N ILE A 98 -13.96 29.01 9.35
CA ILE A 98 -12.94 30.01 9.02
C ILE A 98 -13.16 30.55 7.60
N PHE A 99 -13.12 31.86 7.46
CA PHE A 99 -13.11 32.56 6.18
C PHE A 99 -11.82 33.38 6.04
N VAL A 100 -11.13 33.23 4.92
CA VAL A 100 -9.86 33.94 4.63
C VAL A 100 -9.94 34.56 3.25
N SER A 101 -9.84 35.85 3.14
CA SER A 101 -9.89 36.58 1.87
C SER A 101 -8.77 37.58 1.73
N TYR A 102 -8.15 37.66 0.53
CA TYR A 102 -7.01 38.54 0.22
C TYR A 102 -5.90 38.48 1.28
N SER A 103 -5.41 37.25 1.56
CA SER A 103 -4.57 36.96 2.72
C SER A 103 -3.46 35.97 2.41
N SER A 104 -2.33 36.12 3.11
CA SER A 104 -1.25 35.11 3.19
C SER A 104 -1.05 34.62 4.63
N SER A 105 -2.13 34.42 5.36
CA SER A 105 -2.12 33.98 6.76
C SER A 105 -1.51 32.58 6.91
N LEU A 106 -0.86 32.38 8.06
CA LEU A 106 -0.47 31.04 8.53
C LEU A 106 -1.54 30.51 9.51
N LEU A 107 -2.10 29.37 9.17
CA LEU A 107 -2.98 28.57 10.01
C LEU A 107 -2.21 27.30 10.40
N ASP A 108 -1.82 27.17 11.65
CA ASP A 108 -0.91 26.13 12.11
C ASP A 108 -1.45 25.41 13.34
N SER A 109 -1.52 24.08 13.28
CA SER A 109 -2.01 23.23 14.38
C SER A 109 -3.45 23.58 14.80
N ILE A 110 -4.38 23.56 13.83
CA ILE A 110 -5.79 23.96 14.05
C ILE A 110 -6.73 22.79 13.78
N LYS A 111 -7.72 22.63 14.65
CA LYS A 111 -8.86 21.72 14.44
C LYS A 111 -10.10 22.52 14.07
N VAL A 112 -10.72 22.21 12.90
CA VAL A 112 -11.92 22.89 12.39
C VAL A 112 -13.01 21.87 12.19
N PHE A 113 -13.99 21.80 13.07
CA PHE A 113 -15.00 20.74 13.00
C PHE A 113 -16.40 21.15 13.47
N ASN A 114 -17.40 20.39 13.03
CA ASN A 114 -18.81 20.63 13.33
C ASN A 114 -19.26 22.07 12.99
N ASN A 115 -18.68 22.65 11.94
CA ASN A 115 -19.10 23.96 11.46
C ASN A 115 -20.03 23.80 10.25
N THR A 116 -20.89 24.77 10.02
CA THR A 116 -21.89 24.73 8.94
C THR A 116 -21.82 26.00 8.10
N SER A 117 -21.75 25.87 6.77
CA SER A 117 -22.02 26.99 5.88
C SER A 117 -23.37 26.82 5.17
N GLN A 118 -24.02 27.94 4.88
CA GLN A 118 -25.26 27.94 4.08
C GLN A 118 -24.96 27.82 2.60
N SER A 119 -23.73 28.10 2.20
CA SER A 119 -23.25 27.96 0.83
C SER A 119 -21.94 27.18 0.87
N ASN A 120 -20.79 27.80 0.66
CA ASN A 120 -19.54 27.09 0.43
C ASN A 120 -18.58 27.11 1.62
N GLY A 121 -17.75 26.06 1.73
CA GLY A 121 -16.72 25.97 2.74
C GLY A 121 -17.26 25.80 4.16
N GLY A 122 -17.86 24.67 4.49
CA GLY A 122 -18.39 24.40 5.83
C GLY A 122 -17.35 24.60 6.93
N GLY A 123 -16.16 24.04 6.74
CA GLY A 123 -14.99 24.22 7.60
C GLY A 123 -14.23 25.51 7.27
N VAL A 124 -13.62 25.56 6.09
CA VAL A 124 -12.73 26.62 5.66
C VAL A 124 -13.09 27.12 4.25
N TYR A 125 -13.08 28.43 4.07
CA TYR A 125 -13.20 29.08 2.77
C TYR A 125 -12.01 30.01 2.53
N LEU A 126 -11.27 29.77 1.46
CA LEU A 126 -10.16 30.60 0.99
C LEU A 126 -10.57 31.34 -0.27
N ASP A 127 -10.52 32.65 -0.25
CA ASP A 127 -10.92 33.54 -1.34
C ASP A 127 -9.75 34.46 -1.70
N TYR A 128 -9.24 34.42 -2.92
CA TYR A 128 -8.04 35.17 -3.34
C TYR A 128 -6.88 35.08 -2.35
N SER A 129 -6.58 33.87 -1.86
CA SER A 129 -5.73 33.68 -0.70
C SER A 129 -4.54 32.78 -1.01
N ASN A 130 -3.35 33.19 -0.52
CA ASN A 130 -2.13 32.40 -0.48
C ASN A 130 -1.86 31.86 0.93
N ALA A 131 -2.89 31.59 1.70
CA ALA A 131 -2.75 31.06 3.06
C ALA A 131 -2.01 29.72 3.07
N VAL A 132 -1.29 29.50 4.17
CA VAL A 132 -0.64 28.22 4.46
C VAL A 132 -1.42 27.55 5.60
N LEU A 133 -1.97 26.38 5.32
CA LEU A 133 -2.59 25.48 6.29
C LEU A 133 -1.55 24.40 6.61
N ASN A 134 -1.01 24.41 7.80
CA ASN A 134 0.00 23.48 8.26
C ASN A 134 -0.51 22.71 9.49
N ASN A 135 -0.53 21.40 9.46
CA ASN A 135 -1.06 20.55 10.52
C ASN A 135 -2.51 20.95 10.91
N VAL A 136 -3.38 21.10 9.91
CA VAL A 136 -4.78 21.47 10.08
C VAL A 136 -5.68 20.26 9.87
N SER A 137 -6.56 19.99 10.84
CA SER A 137 -7.59 18.96 10.72
C SER A 137 -8.96 19.59 10.47
N ILE A 138 -9.56 19.33 9.30
CA ILE A 138 -10.87 19.84 8.87
C ILE A 138 -11.84 18.67 8.79
N TYR A 139 -12.70 18.49 9.79
CA TYR A 139 -13.52 17.28 9.84
C TYR A 139 -14.94 17.51 10.34
N ASN A 140 -15.85 16.64 9.87
CA ASN A 140 -17.27 16.69 10.26
C ASN A 140 -17.93 18.07 10.06
N ASN A 141 -17.52 18.83 9.05
CA ASN A 141 -18.16 20.07 8.68
C ASN A 141 -19.23 19.81 7.62
N THR A 142 -20.21 20.69 7.53
CA THR A 142 -21.35 20.52 6.63
C THR A 142 -21.64 21.78 5.82
N THR A 143 -22.16 21.61 4.60
CA THR A 143 -22.85 22.66 3.88
C THR A 143 -24.34 22.36 3.80
N VAL A 144 -25.17 23.38 3.61
CA VAL A 144 -26.61 23.26 3.42
C VAL A 144 -27.05 24.13 2.26
N SER A 145 -28.30 24.02 1.81
CA SER A 145 -28.90 24.91 0.80
C SER A 145 -28.17 24.93 -0.57
N GLY A 146 -27.62 23.78 -0.99
CA GLY A 146 -26.90 23.68 -2.27
C GLY A 146 -25.43 24.11 -2.19
N GLY A 147 -24.85 24.11 -1.01
CA GLY A 147 -23.46 24.53 -0.80
C GLY A 147 -22.43 23.47 -1.21
N HIS A 148 -21.28 23.94 -1.73
CA HIS A 148 -20.16 23.14 -2.16
C HIS A 148 -19.04 23.10 -1.12
N ALA A 149 -18.26 22.01 -1.10
CA ALA A 149 -17.11 21.75 -0.23
C ALA A 149 -17.41 21.98 1.25
N ALA A 150 -17.84 20.93 1.88
CA ALA A 150 -18.05 20.99 3.33
C ALA A 150 -16.74 21.13 4.09
N GLY A 151 -15.64 20.57 3.60
CA GLY A 151 -14.32 20.70 4.19
C GLY A 151 -13.66 22.04 3.85
N LEU A 152 -13.11 22.14 2.64
CA LEU A 152 -12.28 23.27 2.17
C LEU A 152 -12.74 23.77 0.79
N PHE A 153 -13.15 25.01 0.71
CA PHE A 153 -13.46 25.70 -0.55
C PHE A 153 -12.34 26.70 -0.89
N ILE A 154 -11.79 26.60 -2.10
CA ILE A 154 -10.73 27.48 -2.60
C ILE A 154 -11.23 28.19 -3.85
N ASN A 155 -11.33 29.50 -3.81
CA ASN A 155 -11.84 30.32 -4.91
C ASN A 155 -10.84 31.39 -5.31
N ASN A 156 -10.75 31.64 -6.62
CA ASN A 156 -10.06 32.78 -7.18
C ASN A 156 -10.78 33.21 -8.46
N ASP A 157 -10.98 34.51 -8.68
CA ASP A 157 -11.63 34.99 -9.89
C ASP A 157 -10.56 35.32 -10.95
N TYR A 158 -10.53 34.62 -12.03
CA TYR A 158 -9.77 34.67 -13.30
C TYR A 158 -8.57 35.62 -13.49
N GLN A 159 -8.22 36.49 -12.54
CA GLN A 159 -7.22 37.54 -12.72
C GLN A 159 -5.94 37.42 -11.87
N ASP A 160 -5.96 36.65 -10.79
CA ASP A 160 -4.79 36.42 -9.91
C ASP A 160 -4.59 34.93 -9.64
N THR A 161 -3.37 34.45 -9.66
CA THR A 161 -3.03 33.03 -9.36
C THR A 161 -2.83 32.84 -7.87
N SER A 162 -3.88 32.54 -7.10
CA SER A 162 -3.70 32.10 -5.72
C SER A 162 -3.16 30.68 -5.65
N SER A 163 -2.19 30.46 -4.78
CA SER A 163 -1.53 29.16 -4.58
C SER A 163 -1.43 28.83 -3.09
N PRO A 164 -2.57 28.57 -2.42
CA PRO A 164 -2.54 28.16 -1.03
C PRO A 164 -1.82 26.83 -0.88
N LYS A 165 -1.22 26.62 0.30
CA LYS A 165 -0.51 25.38 0.61
C LYS A 165 -1.20 24.66 1.76
N ILE A 166 -1.48 23.39 1.56
CA ILE A 166 -2.07 22.51 2.56
C ILE A 166 -1.03 21.41 2.85
N ILE A 167 -0.48 21.46 4.08
CA ILE A 167 0.68 20.67 4.45
C ILE A 167 0.36 19.87 5.71
N GLN A 168 0.73 18.59 5.74
CA GLN A 168 0.54 17.69 6.88
C GLN A 168 -0.86 17.76 7.51
N SER A 169 -1.89 17.80 6.67
CA SER A 169 -3.25 18.13 7.08
C SER A 169 -4.21 16.97 6.82
N LEU A 170 -5.32 16.96 7.56
CA LEU A 170 -6.39 15.99 7.45
C LEU A 170 -7.69 16.68 7.01
N ILE A 171 -8.34 16.15 5.98
CA ILE A 171 -9.68 16.56 5.54
C ILE A 171 -10.55 15.32 5.55
N GLU A 172 -11.46 15.21 6.54
CA GLU A 172 -12.13 13.95 6.85
C GLU A 172 -13.60 14.13 7.17
N GLY A 173 -14.45 13.21 6.69
CA GLY A 173 -15.84 13.09 7.13
C GLY A 173 -16.70 14.34 6.90
N ASN A 174 -16.31 15.24 6.01
CA ASN A 174 -17.09 16.42 5.68
C ASN A 174 -18.21 16.07 4.71
N THR A 175 -19.41 16.61 4.91
CA THR A 175 -20.60 16.28 4.11
C THR A 175 -21.17 17.51 3.44
N ALA A 176 -21.11 17.56 2.11
CA ALA A 176 -21.67 18.63 1.32
C ALA A 176 -23.15 18.38 0.99
N ASP A 177 -23.95 19.43 0.87
CA ASP A 177 -25.32 19.33 0.35
C ASP A 177 -25.31 19.27 -1.20
N TYR A 178 -24.30 19.88 -1.83
CA TYR A 178 -24.04 19.84 -3.27
C TYR A 178 -22.53 19.92 -3.54
N GLY A 179 -22.04 19.30 -4.64
CA GLY A 179 -20.61 19.31 -4.98
C GLY A 179 -19.74 18.45 -4.07
N ALA A 180 -18.46 18.75 -4.03
CA ALA A 180 -17.48 17.94 -3.32
C ALA A 180 -17.67 17.96 -1.80
N GLY A 181 -17.45 16.81 -1.16
CA GLY A 181 -17.44 16.70 0.30
C GLY A 181 -16.21 17.35 0.91
N ALA A 182 -15.03 16.96 0.43
CA ALA A 182 -13.75 17.43 0.97
C ALA A 182 -13.37 18.81 0.43
N ILE A 183 -13.05 18.89 -0.87
CA ILE A 183 -12.41 20.06 -1.47
C ILE A 183 -13.10 20.46 -2.78
N TYR A 184 -13.40 21.72 -2.90
CA TYR A 184 -13.80 22.34 -4.17
C TYR A 184 -12.83 23.47 -4.51
N MET A 185 -12.27 23.48 -5.71
CA MET A 185 -11.33 24.48 -6.14
C MET A 185 -11.72 25.09 -7.49
N ASP A 186 -11.70 26.42 -7.56
CA ASP A 186 -12.05 27.20 -8.73
C ASP A 186 -10.98 28.24 -9.04
N ALA A 187 -10.43 28.20 -10.26
CA ALA A 187 -9.46 29.15 -10.81
C ALA A 187 -8.20 29.37 -9.95
N CYS A 188 -7.66 28.32 -9.30
CA CYS A 188 -6.54 28.42 -8.35
C CYS A 188 -5.49 27.31 -8.55
N ASN A 189 -4.30 27.49 -7.93
CA ASN A 189 -3.18 26.57 -8.05
C ASN A 189 -2.71 26.04 -6.68
N PRO A 190 -3.54 25.29 -5.95
CA PRO A 190 -3.18 24.83 -4.61
C PRO A 190 -2.12 23.73 -4.65
N ILE A 191 -1.33 23.68 -3.58
CA ILE A 191 -0.32 22.64 -3.35
C ILE A 191 -0.73 21.86 -2.10
N PHE A 192 -0.94 20.55 -2.28
CA PHE A 192 -1.18 19.60 -1.21
C PHE A 192 0.08 18.76 -1.00
N TYR A 193 0.57 18.72 0.22
CA TYR A 193 1.76 17.97 0.57
C TYR A 193 1.55 17.24 1.90
N LYS A 194 1.75 15.92 1.90
CA LYS A 194 1.49 15.06 3.07
C LYS A 194 0.09 15.31 3.65
N THR A 195 -0.95 15.20 2.81
CA THR A 195 -2.34 15.49 3.21
C THR A 195 -3.20 14.25 3.03
N ASN A 196 -4.00 13.94 4.05
CA ASN A 196 -5.00 12.90 4.00
C ASN A 196 -6.37 13.50 3.66
N ILE A 197 -7.04 12.97 2.63
CA ILE A 197 -8.40 13.35 2.19
C ILE A 197 -9.22 12.09 2.22
N ILE A 198 -10.02 11.90 3.28
CA ILE A 198 -10.57 10.58 3.62
C ILE A 198 -12.02 10.68 4.08
N ASN A 199 -12.87 9.72 3.68
CA ASN A 199 -14.24 9.55 4.18
C ASN A 199 -15.14 10.78 3.99
N ASN A 200 -14.93 11.61 2.98
CA ASN A 200 -15.79 12.75 2.71
C ASN A 200 -16.96 12.37 1.82
N VAL A 201 -18.08 13.04 1.98
CA VAL A 201 -19.32 12.73 1.28
C VAL A 201 -19.77 13.91 0.43
N GLY A 202 -19.82 13.70 -0.90
CA GLY A 202 -20.34 14.65 -1.86
C GLY A 202 -21.87 14.74 -1.79
N GLY A 203 -22.44 15.86 -2.27
CA GLY A 203 -23.86 16.12 -2.24
C GLY A 203 -24.58 15.79 -3.55
N TRP A 204 -25.86 15.57 -3.43
CA TRP A 204 -26.94 15.35 -4.37
C TRP A 204 -26.77 14.29 -5.47
N GLN A 205 -27.66 13.29 -5.42
CA GLN A 205 -27.66 12.01 -6.15
C GLN A 205 -27.98 12.08 -7.67
N SER A 206 -28.09 13.23 -8.33
CA SER A 206 -28.50 13.28 -9.73
C SER A 206 -27.42 13.67 -10.74
N ILE A 207 -26.29 14.16 -10.25
CA ILE A 207 -25.05 14.36 -11.00
C ILE A 207 -23.94 13.90 -10.06
N ALA A 208 -23.07 13.01 -10.50
CA ALA A 208 -21.94 12.55 -9.69
C ALA A 208 -21.15 13.79 -9.22
N ASN A 209 -21.11 13.99 -7.91
CA ASN A 209 -20.27 14.99 -7.27
C ASN A 209 -19.33 14.25 -6.33
N PRO A 210 -18.01 14.36 -6.48
CA PRO A 210 -17.06 13.57 -5.74
C PRO A 210 -17.17 13.84 -4.24
N GLY A 211 -17.01 12.81 -3.44
CA GLY A 211 -16.78 12.98 -2.00
C GLY A 211 -15.43 13.65 -1.77
N GLY A 212 -14.45 13.34 -2.59
CA GLY A 212 -13.09 13.86 -2.49
C GLY A 212 -12.93 15.28 -3.04
N VAL A 213 -12.34 15.42 -4.21
CA VAL A 213 -11.85 16.69 -4.76
C VAL A 213 -12.55 17.04 -6.07
N PHE A 214 -13.15 18.22 -6.16
CA PHE A 214 -13.70 18.78 -7.40
C PHE A 214 -12.86 19.95 -7.92
N VAL A 215 -12.48 19.91 -9.20
CA VAL A 215 -11.53 20.85 -9.82
C VAL A 215 -12.17 21.55 -11.00
N THR A 216 -12.27 22.88 -10.98
CA THR A 216 -12.85 23.68 -12.06
C THR A 216 -12.09 24.97 -12.33
N GLY A 217 -12.50 25.75 -13.30
CA GLY A 217 -12.09 27.16 -13.51
C GLY A 217 -10.66 27.38 -13.98
N THR A 218 -10.02 26.45 -14.70
CA THR A 218 -8.58 26.51 -15.05
C THR A 218 -7.62 26.26 -13.87
N SER A 219 -8.09 25.60 -12.83
CA SER A 219 -7.24 25.25 -11.68
C SER A 219 -6.08 24.33 -12.06
N ASN A 220 -4.96 24.45 -11.35
CA ASN A 220 -3.81 23.58 -11.50
C ASN A 220 -3.37 23.08 -10.12
N ALA A 221 -3.91 21.95 -9.69
CA ALA A 221 -3.66 21.38 -8.38
C ALA A 221 -2.47 20.41 -8.40
N SER A 222 -1.69 20.40 -7.33
CA SER A 222 -0.58 19.46 -7.14
C SER A 222 -0.73 18.71 -5.83
N PHE A 223 -0.64 17.37 -5.91
CA PHE A 223 -0.67 16.46 -4.75
C PHE A 223 0.66 15.70 -4.70
N THR A 224 1.33 15.76 -3.56
CA THR A 224 2.58 15.02 -3.33
C THR A 224 2.59 14.42 -1.93
N ASN A 225 2.96 13.16 -1.81
CA ASN A 225 2.93 12.39 -0.57
C ASN A 225 1.55 12.42 0.12
N CYS A 226 0.46 12.39 -0.65
CA CYS A 226 -0.91 12.45 -0.14
C CYS A 226 -1.56 11.06 -0.05
N ILE A 227 -2.62 10.95 0.76
CA ILE A 227 -3.52 9.80 0.78
C ILE A 227 -4.92 10.32 0.45
N ILE A 228 -5.55 9.78 -0.61
CA ILE A 228 -6.89 10.16 -1.07
C ILE A 228 -7.68 8.88 -1.22
N GLN A 229 -8.66 8.63 -0.31
CA GLN A 229 -9.41 7.39 -0.33
C GLN A 229 -10.71 7.43 0.48
N ASP A 230 -11.54 6.42 0.29
CA ASP A 230 -12.83 6.24 0.97
C ASP A 230 -13.75 7.45 0.83
N ASN A 231 -13.58 8.29 -0.20
CA ASN A 231 -14.48 9.40 -0.46
C ASN A 231 -15.65 8.90 -1.33
N SER A 232 -16.86 9.41 -1.10
CA SER A 232 -18.02 8.94 -1.85
C SER A 232 -17.94 9.29 -3.34
N ASP A 233 -18.44 8.40 -4.18
CA ASP A 233 -18.46 8.47 -5.65
C ASP A 233 -17.04 8.47 -6.25
N ASP A 234 -16.36 9.61 -6.32
CA ASP A 234 -15.04 9.74 -6.94
C ASP A 234 -14.04 10.41 -6.00
N GLU A 235 -12.78 9.98 -6.07
CA GLU A 235 -11.67 10.58 -5.33
C GLU A 235 -11.33 11.97 -5.87
N ILE A 236 -11.26 12.12 -7.19
CA ILE A 236 -10.98 13.39 -7.87
C ILE A 236 -11.84 13.48 -9.13
N GLU A 237 -12.55 14.59 -9.30
CA GLU A 237 -13.31 14.90 -10.52
C GLU A 237 -12.95 16.26 -11.07
N ILE A 238 -12.79 16.36 -12.39
CA ILE A 238 -12.63 17.62 -13.15
C ILE A 238 -13.98 18.00 -13.78
N ASP A 239 -14.40 19.23 -13.58
CA ASP A 239 -15.69 19.75 -14.05
C ASP A 239 -15.90 19.54 -15.57
N PRO A 240 -16.97 18.87 -15.99
CA PRO A 240 -17.29 18.68 -17.42
C PRO A 240 -17.61 19.95 -18.19
N ASN A 241 -18.03 21.03 -17.50
CA ASN A 241 -18.59 22.22 -18.14
C ASN A 241 -17.72 23.48 -18.00
N GLY A 242 -16.66 23.41 -17.20
CA GLY A 242 -15.74 24.53 -16.96
C GLY A 242 -14.66 24.70 -18.03
N ASN A 243 -13.74 25.62 -17.83
CA ASN A 243 -12.49 25.65 -18.58
C ASN A 243 -11.59 24.47 -18.17
N PRO A 244 -10.74 23.97 -19.08
CA PRO A 244 -9.86 22.84 -18.80
C PRO A 244 -8.97 23.08 -17.56
N SER A 245 -8.94 22.12 -16.66
CA SER A 245 -8.14 22.16 -15.44
C SER A 245 -7.05 21.09 -15.45
N PHE A 246 -6.07 21.23 -14.56
CA PHE A 246 -4.91 20.35 -14.49
C PHE A 246 -4.75 19.81 -13.07
N VAL A 247 -4.43 18.51 -12.98
CA VAL A 247 -4.12 17.84 -11.72
C VAL A 247 -2.80 17.10 -11.89
N SER A 248 -1.87 17.27 -10.99
CA SER A 248 -0.62 16.51 -10.94
C SER A 248 -0.50 15.76 -9.62
N ILE A 249 -0.16 14.48 -9.68
CA ILE A 249 -0.09 13.58 -8.52
C ILE A 249 1.24 12.84 -8.58
N TYR A 250 1.99 12.88 -7.49
CA TYR A 250 3.28 12.22 -7.35
C TYR A 250 3.41 11.58 -5.97
N TYR A 251 3.97 10.37 -5.89
CA TYR A 251 4.27 9.67 -4.65
C TYR A 251 3.09 9.69 -3.67
N SER A 252 1.90 9.41 -4.16
CA SER A 252 0.66 9.47 -3.39
C SER A 252 -0.12 8.17 -3.50
N ASN A 253 -0.89 7.86 -2.47
CA ASN A 253 -1.83 6.76 -2.49
C ASN A 253 -3.21 7.28 -2.87
N VAL A 254 -3.78 6.79 -3.96
CA VAL A 254 -5.11 7.17 -4.45
C VAL A 254 -5.91 5.90 -4.70
N GLU A 255 -7.04 5.76 -4.04
CA GLU A 255 -7.92 4.59 -4.19
C GLU A 255 -8.44 4.48 -5.63
N GLY A 256 -8.40 3.26 -6.19
CA GLY A 256 -8.71 2.99 -7.59
C GLY A 256 -7.67 3.48 -8.59
N GLY A 257 -6.55 4.07 -8.12
CA GLY A 257 -5.43 4.51 -8.95
C GLY A 257 -5.80 5.62 -9.93
N GLN A 258 -5.09 5.68 -11.07
CA GLN A 258 -5.36 6.68 -12.11
C GLN A 258 -6.75 6.56 -12.72
N ASP A 259 -7.29 5.35 -12.78
CA ASP A 259 -8.58 5.05 -13.42
C ASP A 259 -9.78 5.58 -12.63
N SER A 260 -9.60 5.86 -11.32
CA SER A 260 -10.62 6.47 -10.46
C SER A 260 -10.74 8.00 -10.59
N ILE A 261 -9.87 8.63 -11.39
CA ILE A 261 -9.89 10.07 -11.60
C ILE A 261 -10.77 10.42 -12.80
N VAL A 262 -11.89 11.08 -12.54
CA VAL A 262 -12.87 11.45 -13.58
C VAL A 262 -12.46 12.77 -14.24
N THR A 263 -11.98 12.73 -15.48
CA THR A 263 -11.54 13.92 -16.22
C THR A 263 -12.64 14.59 -17.02
N ASN A 264 -13.74 13.87 -17.31
CA ASN A 264 -14.87 14.35 -18.13
C ASN A 264 -14.44 14.91 -19.50
N ASP A 265 -13.33 14.44 -20.07
CA ASP A 265 -12.70 14.98 -21.29
C ASP A 265 -12.39 16.50 -21.24
N ASN A 266 -12.36 17.10 -20.06
CA ASN A 266 -12.19 18.55 -19.85
C ASN A 266 -11.00 18.89 -18.95
N GLY A 267 -9.98 18.04 -18.91
CA GLY A 267 -8.78 18.31 -18.13
C GLY A 267 -7.66 17.33 -18.39
N THR A 268 -6.54 17.59 -17.75
CA THR A 268 -5.35 16.75 -17.86
C THR A 268 -4.90 16.30 -16.48
N VAL A 269 -4.69 15.00 -16.34
CA VAL A 269 -4.05 14.40 -15.15
C VAL A 269 -2.64 14.00 -15.50
N THR A 270 -1.67 14.54 -14.76
CA THR A 270 -0.30 14.04 -14.75
C THR A 270 -0.17 13.03 -13.63
N TRP A 271 -0.23 11.75 -13.98
CA TRP A 271 0.04 10.65 -13.05
C TRP A 271 1.55 10.40 -13.04
N GLY A 272 2.23 11.00 -12.06
CA GLY A 272 3.69 10.96 -11.99
C GLY A 272 4.23 9.71 -11.30
N ASP A 273 5.52 9.72 -11.01
CA ASP A 273 6.22 8.58 -10.41
C ASP A 273 5.75 8.32 -8.96
N GLY A 274 5.85 7.05 -8.54
CA GLY A 274 5.68 6.62 -7.15
C GLY A 274 4.24 6.64 -6.63
N ASN A 275 3.24 6.85 -7.48
CA ASN A 275 1.84 6.72 -7.07
C ASN A 275 1.45 5.25 -6.93
N ILE A 276 0.67 4.93 -5.91
CA ILE A 276 0.20 3.58 -5.61
C ILE A 276 -1.29 3.59 -5.24
N ASP A 277 -1.88 2.39 -5.24
CA ASP A 277 -3.24 2.11 -4.81
C ASP A 277 -3.19 0.89 -3.89
N VAL A 278 -3.09 1.13 -2.60
CA VAL A 278 -3.00 0.10 -1.56
C VAL A 278 -3.77 0.53 -0.31
N ASP A 279 -4.13 -0.45 0.53
CA ASP A 279 -4.64 -0.17 1.88
C ASP A 279 -3.55 0.54 2.70
N PRO A 280 -3.79 1.75 3.22
CA PRO A 280 -2.82 2.46 4.05
C PRO A 280 -2.48 1.78 5.37
N MET A 281 -3.26 0.81 5.82
CA MET A 281 -3.08 0.15 7.11
C MET A 281 -3.06 1.14 8.27
N PHE A 282 -4.14 1.90 8.43
CA PHE A 282 -4.27 2.86 9.53
C PHE A 282 -4.49 2.15 10.87
N VAL A 283 -4.00 2.75 11.95
CA VAL A 283 -4.09 2.19 13.32
C VAL A 283 -5.53 2.01 13.79
N ASP A 284 -6.42 3.03 13.64
CA ASP A 284 -7.81 2.97 14.11
C ASP A 284 -8.65 4.09 13.46
N THR A 285 -9.17 3.84 12.28
CA THR A 285 -10.01 4.78 11.54
C THR A 285 -11.33 5.09 12.24
N ALA A 286 -11.87 4.13 12.98
CA ALA A 286 -13.14 4.30 13.69
C ALA A 286 -13.07 5.37 14.80
N ASN A 287 -11.89 5.61 15.35
CA ASN A 287 -11.62 6.65 16.35
C ASN A 287 -10.82 7.84 15.79
N GLY A 288 -10.69 7.95 14.45
CA GLY A 288 -9.99 9.05 13.79
C GLY A 288 -8.46 9.01 13.94
N ASN A 289 -7.90 7.83 14.19
CA ASN A 289 -6.45 7.62 14.27
C ASN A 289 -5.91 7.13 12.92
N TYR A 290 -5.45 8.07 12.11
CA TYR A 290 -4.89 7.84 10.77
C TYR A 290 -3.36 7.74 10.75
N HIS A 291 -2.72 7.39 11.87
CA HIS A 291 -1.32 6.98 11.86
C HIS A 291 -1.19 5.63 11.16
N LEU A 292 -0.08 5.43 10.47
CA LEU A 292 0.21 4.18 9.78
C LEU A 292 0.60 3.09 10.79
N LEU A 293 0.21 1.86 10.53
CA LEU A 293 0.83 0.68 11.15
C LEU A 293 2.18 0.42 10.49
N ALA A 294 3.12 -0.19 11.20
CA ALA A 294 4.44 -0.55 10.67
C ALA A 294 4.38 -1.50 9.45
N THR A 295 3.25 -2.21 9.26
CA THR A 295 2.97 -3.05 8.08
C THR A 295 2.61 -2.24 6.83
N SER A 296 2.35 -0.94 6.94
CA SER A 296 1.93 -0.10 5.82
C SER A 296 3.00 0.00 4.73
N GLN A 297 2.60 -0.21 3.48
CA GLN A 297 3.44 0.02 2.31
C GLN A 297 3.70 1.51 2.03
N LEU A 298 3.01 2.41 2.74
CA LEU A 298 3.17 3.86 2.60
C LEU A 298 4.38 4.42 3.37
N ILE A 299 4.99 3.59 4.23
CA ILE A 299 6.19 3.95 5.00
C ILE A 299 7.39 4.03 4.05
N ASN A 300 8.15 5.12 4.17
CA ASN A 300 9.31 5.41 3.31
C ASN A 300 8.99 5.39 1.80
N ALA A 301 7.72 5.52 1.41
CA ALA A 301 7.26 5.44 0.03
C ALA A 301 7.04 6.82 -0.63
N GLY A 302 7.13 7.91 0.12
CA GLY A 302 6.98 9.27 -0.38
C GLY A 302 8.12 9.71 -1.33
N HIS A 303 8.12 10.97 -1.73
CA HIS A 303 9.08 11.52 -2.68
C HIS A 303 10.53 11.32 -2.19
N PRO A 304 11.48 10.81 -3.01
CA PRO A 304 12.83 10.46 -2.58
C PRO A 304 13.62 11.61 -1.92
N ASP A 305 13.39 12.84 -2.37
CA ASP A 305 14.07 14.02 -1.83
C ASP A 305 13.38 14.61 -0.58
N SER A 306 12.29 13.97 -0.12
CA SER A 306 11.54 14.41 1.06
C SER A 306 11.87 13.52 2.25
N LEU A 307 12.06 14.15 3.42
CA LEU A 307 12.38 13.44 4.65
C LEU A 307 11.29 13.67 5.71
N ASP A 308 11.15 12.69 6.61
CA ASP A 308 10.42 12.83 7.86
C ASP A 308 11.31 13.44 8.96
N SER A 309 10.74 13.75 10.11
CA SER A 309 11.46 14.43 11.18
C SER A 309 12.55 13.57 11.85
N ASP A 310 12.49 12.26 11.67
CA ASP A 310 13.52 11.31 12.12
C ASP A 310 14.68 11.16 11.12
N GLY A 311 14.56 11.76 9.93
CA GLY A 311 15.57 11.72 8.87
C GLY A 311 15.37 10.58 7.88
N SER A 312 14.38 9.72 8.04
CA SER A 312 13.99 8.72 7.05
C SER A 312 13.38 9.37 5.81
N ARG A 313 13.30 8.60 4.71
CA ARG A 313 12.52 9.03 3.54
C ARG A 313 11.08 9.23 3.97
N ALA A 314 10.44 10.26 3.43
CA ALA A 314 9.08 10.60 3.79
C ALA A 314 8.08 9.44 3.60
N ASP A 315 7.16 9.31 4.53
CA ASP A 315 5.97 8.52 4.37
C ASP A 315 4.94 9.27 3.52
N MET A 316 4.00 8.54 2.92
CA MET A 316 2.82 9.16 2.34
C MET A 316 1.80 9.47 3.44
N GLY A 317 1.12 10.61 3.33
CA GLY A 317 0.09 11.04 4.26
C GLY A 317 0.56 12.01 5.34
N ALA A 318 -0.41 12.44 6.17
CA ALA A 318 -0.25 13.49 7.17
C ALA A 318 0.47 13.03 8.45
N TYR A 319 0.42 11.75 8.75
CA TYR A 319 0.85 11.18 10.04
C TYR A 319 1.90 10.11 9.82
N PRO A 320 3.19 10.48 9.70
CA PRO A 320 4.26 9.51 9.45
C PRO A 320 4.50 8.59 10.64
N TYR A 321 4.97 7.40 10.34
CA TYR A 321 5.50 6.46 11.34
C TYR A 321 6.96 6.83 11.64
N LEU A 322 7.19 7.54 12.71
CA LEU A 322 8.53 7.98 13.08
C LEU A 322 9.30 6.87 13.81
N ASN A 323 10.49 6.56 13.31
CA ASN A 323 11.34 5.52 13.88
C ASN A 323 12.79 6.00 13.99
N ASN A 324 13.33 5.98 15.20
CA ASN A 324 14.71 6.38 15.47
C ASN A 324 15.71 5.20 15.49
N TYR A 325 15.24 3.97 15.27
CA TYR A 325 16.09 2.80 15.04
C TYR A 325 16.34 2.63 13.54
N SER A 326 17.58 2.40 13.14
CA SER A 326 17.98 2.40 11.72
C SER A 326 18.63 1.08 11.27
N GLY A 327 18.36 -0.03 11.96
CA GLY A 327 18.92 -1.34 11.61
C GLY A 327 20.41 -1.50 11.97
N PRO A 328 21.18 -2.30 11.24
CA PRO A 328 20.84 -3.06 10.03
C PRO A 328 20.11 -4.39 10.29
N THR A 329 19.76 -4.72 11.53
CA THR A 329 19.01 -5.95 11.86
C THR A 329 17.68 -5.59 12.49
N TRP A 330 16.59 -5.98 11.86
CA TRP A 330 15.22 -5.75 12.30
C TRP A 330 14.69 -7.01 13.00
N TYR A 331 14.07 -6.86 14.16
CA TYR A 331 13.62 -7.98 14.97
C TYR A 331 12.12 -8.11 14.99
N ILE A 332 11.66 -9.36 14.79
CA ILE A 332 10.25 -9.72 14.74
C ILE A 332 9.94 -10.77 15.80
N ALA A 333 8.84 -10.59 16.53
CA ALA A 333 8.34 -11.55 17.50
C ALA A 333 6.82 -11.52 17.57
N GLU A 334 6.13 -12.67 17.77
CA GLU A 334 4.66 -12.71 17.95
C GLU A 334 4.16 -11.75 19.04
N SER A 335 4.99 -11.52 20.08
CA SER A 335 4.70 -10.57 21.17
C SER A 335 5.03 -9.12 20.85
N GLY A 336 5.52 -8.83 19.65
CA GLY A 336 5.89 -7.50 19.19
C GLY A 336 4.68 -6.59 18.93
N ASN A 337 4.95 -5.38 18.45
CA ASN A 337 3.94 -4.34 18.26
C ASN A 337 4.21 -3.54 16.97
N ASP A 338 3.21 -3.49 16.07
CA ASP A 338 3.33 -2.75 14.81
C ASP A 338 2.79 -1.31 14.88
N THR A 339 2.32 -0.88 16.04
CA THR A 339 1.78 0.48 16.22
C THR A 339 2.85 1.48 16.66
N THR A 340 3.77 1.07 17.53
CA THR A 340 4.71 1.97 18.18
C THR A 340 6.13 1.41 18.34
N ALA A 341 6.36 0.12 18.02
CA ALA A 341 7.68 -0.49 18.18
C ALA A 341 8.68 0.06 17.15
N THR A 342 9.94 -0.04 17.48
CA THR A 342 11.04 0.43 16.64
C THR A 342 11.65 -0.65 15.76
N GLY A 343 11.39 -1.94 16.04
CA GLY A 343 12.03 -3.07 15.37
C GLY A 343 13.43 -3.37 15.92
N ALA A 344 13.83 -2.75 17.03
CA ALA A 344 15.02 -3.10 17.77
C ALA A 344 14.83 -4.41 18.56
N SER A 345 15.92 -5.06 19.00
CA SER A 345 15.85 -6.35 19.68
C SER A 345 15.07 -6.36 21.00
N ASP A 346 14.98 -5.22 21.67
CA ASP A 346 14.24 -5.01 22.92
C ASP A 346 12.86 -4.39 22.69
N ASP A 347 12.53 -4.02 21.45
CA ASP A 347 11.27 -3.43 21.03
C ASP A 347 10.88 -3.92 19.62
N PRO A 348 10.64 -5.25 19.44
CA PRO A 348 10.44 -5.87 18.13
C PRO A 348 9.10 -5.52 17.50
N PHE A 349 9.04 -5.52 16.17
CA PHE A 349 7.79 -5.54 15.43
C PHE A 349 7.06 -6.88 15.62
N ARG A 350 5.76 -6.88 15.38
CA ARG A 350 4.97 -8.10 15.43
C ARG A 350 4.96 -8.82 14.08
N SER A 351 4.93 -8.10 12.97
CA SER A 351 4.79 -8.64 11.61
C SER A 351 6.11 -8.63 10.86
N ILE A 352 6.36 -9.65 10.04
CA ILE A 352 7.55 -9.76 9.20
C ILE A 352 7.58 -8.63 8.16
N GLN A 353 6.41 -8.31 7.60
CA GLN A 353 6.29 -7.21 6.63
C GLN A 353 6.76 -5.88 7.21
N SER A 354 6.57 -5.64 8.51
CA SER A 354 7.09 -4.43 9.18
C SER A 354 8.60 -4.35 9.10
N GLY A 355 9.30 -5.45 9.42
CA GLY A 355 10.75 -5.51 9.28
C GLY A 355 11.22 -5.27 7.84
N ILE A 356 10.53 -5.86 6.86
CA ILE A 356 10.81 -5.64 5.43
C ILE A 356 10.62 -4.16 5.08
N ASN A 357 9.54 -3.52 5.52
CA ASN A 357 9.25 -2.12 5.18
C ASN A 357 10.33 -1.16 5.68
N PHE A 358 10.85 -1.38 6.88
CA PHE A 358 11.91 -0.55 7.46
C PHE A 358 13.33 -0.87 6.99
N SER A 359 13.55 -2.06 6.41
CA SER A 359 14.87 -2.48 5.91
C SER A 359 15.33 -1.67 4.71
N SER A 360 16.64 -1.54 4.57
CA SER A 360 17.35 -1.13 3.35
C SER A 360 18.08 -2.34 2.76
N ASP A 361 18.56 -2.24 1.52
CA ASP A 361 19.38 -3.29 0.91
C ASP A 361 20.58 -3.65 1.83
N ASP A 362 20.93 -4.91 1.87
CA ASP A 362 21.93 -5.53 2.73
C ASP A 362 21.53 -5.66 4.23
N ASP A 363 20.34 -5.20 4.63
CA ASP A 363 19.82 -5.42 5.99
C ASP A 363 19.33 -6.86 6.19
N SER A 364 19.06 -7.20 7.45
CA SER A 364 18.45 -8.47 7.84
C SER A 364 17.20 -8.29 8.69
N VAL A 365 16.21 -9.17 8.47
CA VAL A 365 15.01 -9.31 9.31
C VAL A 365 15.09 -10.64 10.03
N THR A 366 15.23 -10.63 11.35
CA THR A 366 15.33 -11.83 12.17
C THR A 366 14.01 -12.11 12.87
N VAL A 367 13.47 -13.31 12.63
CA VAL A 367 12.12 -13.70 13.07
C VAL A 367 12.20 -14.81 14.08
N THR A 368 11.69 -14.60 15.29
CA THR A 368 11.64 -15.65 16.33
C THR A 368 10.61 -16.73 16.01
N ALA A 369 10.74 -17.89 16.62
CA ALA A 369 9.75 -18.97 16.50
C ALA A 369 8.34 -18.46 16.83
N GLY A 370 7.36 -18.85 16.01
CA GLY A 370 5.97 -18.43 16.13
C GLY A 370 5.20 -18.63 14.84
N THR A 371 3.89 -18.33 14.84
CA THR A 371 3.04 -18.36 13.64
C THR A 371 2.63 -16.94 13.25
N TYR A 372 3.10 -16.51 12.10
CA TYR A 372 2.85 -15.20 11.51
C TYR A 372 1.81 -15.33 10.41
N VAL A 373 0.60 -14.85 10.69
CA VAL A 373 -0.53 -14.91 9.74
C VAL A 373 -0.46 -13.67 8.86
N GLU A 374 0.24 -13.77 7.76
CA GLU A 374 0.46 -12.66 6.83
C GLU A 374 0.96 -13.13 5.45
N ASN A 375 0.83 -12.27 4.46
CA ASN A 375 1.45 -12.42 3.14
C ASN A 375 2.55 -11.36 3.02
N ILE A 376 3.78 -11.79 2.77
CA ILE A 376 4.92 -10.87 2.71
C ILE A 376 5.39 -10.61 1.28
N ASN A 377 5.81 -9.37 1.04
CA ASN A 377 6.38 -8.93 -0.23
C ASN A 377 7.70 -8.22 0.03
N TYR A 378 8.75 -8.63 -0.67
CA TYR A 378 10.06 -8.01 -0.55
C TYR A 378 10.13 -6.59 -1.14
N ASN A 379 9.18 -6.22 -1.99
CA ASN A 379 9.06 -4.87 -2.56
C ASN A 379 10.36 -4.37 -3.24
N GLY A 380 11.08 -5.25 -3.91
CA GLY A 380 12.33 -4.94 -4.61
C GLY A 380 13.55 -4.81 -3.70
N LYS A 381 13.44 -5.14 -2.43
CA LYS A 381 14.54 -5.02 -1.48
C LYS A 381 15.41 -6.28 -1.47
N ASN A 382 16.71 -6.07 -1.50
CA ASN A 382 17.74 -7.11 -1.46
C ASN A 382 18.20 -7.32 -0.02
N ILE A 383 17.38 -8.00 0.77
CA ILE A 383 17.52 -8.23 2.21
C ILE A 383 17.47 -9.71 2.58
N ALA A 384 17.96 -10.06 3.76
CA ALA A 384 17.85 -11.42 4.29
C ALA A 384 16.73 -11.51 5.35
N VAL A 385 15.66 -12.27 5.07
CA VAL A 385 14.61 -12.59 6.04
C VAL A 385 14.86 -13.99 6.58
N ILE A 386 15.14 -14.08 7.89
CA ILE A 386 15.67 -15.28 8.53
C ILE A 386 14.80 -15.69 9.72
N GLY A 387 14.14 -16.83 9.61
CA GLY A 387 13.43 -17.50 10.71
C GLY A 387 14.42 -18.22 11.64
N GLU A 388 14.06 -18.31 12.91
CA GLU A 388 14.88 -18.96 13.94
C GLU A 388 15.07 -20.47 13.66
N ASP A 389 14.01 -21.14 13.24
CA ASP A 389 14.01 -22.57 12.90
C ASP A 389 12.82 -22.90 11.98
N ARG A 390 13.06 -23.60 10.87
CA ARG A 390 12.03 -23.85 9.85
C ARG A 390 10.84 -24.66 10.33
N GLU A 391 10.98 -25.48 11.38
CA GLU A 391 9.90 -26.31 11.93
C GLU A 391 8.99 -25.49 12.88
N THR A 392 9.48 -24.38 13.42
CA THR A 392 8.79 -23.60 14.46
C THR A 392 8.52 -22.15 14.08
N THR A 393 9.11 -21.65 12.98
CA THR A 393 8.84 -20.31 12.45
C THR A 393 7.97 -20.42 11.20
N ILE A 394 6.70 -20.07 11.32
CA ILE A 394 5.69 -20.37 10.30
C ILE A 394 5.14 -19.05 9.73
N ILE A 395 5.12 -18.94 8.40
CA ILE A 395 4.35 -17.90 7.71
C ILE A 395 3.10 -18.56 7.13
N ASP A 396 1.94 -18.12 7.58
CA ASP A 396 0.64 -18.68 7.21
C ASP A 396 -0.17 -17.66 6.39
N GLY A 397 -0.47 -18.00 5.15
CA GLY A 397 -1.15 -17.11 4.21
C GLY A 397 -2.65 -16.97 4.43
N ASP A 398 -3.25 -17.71 5.37
CA ASP A 398 -4.69 -17.71 5.66
C ASP A 398 -5.59 -17.78 4.40
N SER A 399 -5.13 -18.51 3.39
CA SER A 399 -5.78 -18.66 2.08
C SER A 399 -5.98 -17.32 1.31
N SER A 400 -5.10 -16.35 1.52
CA SER A 400 -5.17 -15.01 0.94
C SER A 400 -3.94 -14.68 0.08
N GLY A 401 -3.93 -15.09 -1.20
CA GLY A 401 -2.83 -14.78 -2.11
C GLY A 401 -1.59 -15.67 -1.95
N SER A 402 -0.47 -15.28 -2.52
CA SER A 402 0.82 -15.92 -2.30
C SER A 402 1.37 -15.56 -0.93
N VAL A 403 1.91 -16.54 -0.18
CA VAL A 403 2.45 -16.28 1.16
C VAL A 403 3.69 -15.39 1.08
N VAL A 404 4.56 -15.65 0.08
CA VAL A 404 5.77 -14.84 -0.15
C VAL A 404 5.83 -14.41 -1.62
N THR A 405 6.14 -13.14 -1.86
CA THR A 405 6.23 -12.57 -3.20
C THR A 405 7.60 -11.92 -3.44
N PHE A 406 8.20 -12.28 -4.59
CA PHE A 406 9.38 -11.66 -5.19
C PHE A 406 9.01 -11.25 -6.64
N ALA A 407 8.69 -10.00 -6.89
CA ALA A 407 8.20 -9.57 -8.20
C ALA A 407 8.66 -8.17 -8.61
N ASN A 408 9.69 -7.62 -7.95
CA ASN A 408 10.14 -6.26 -8.16
C ASN A 408 11.65 -6.19 -8.48
N GLY A 409 12.21 -7.27 -9.05
CA GLY A 409 13.61 -7.30 -9.50
C GLY A 409 14.62 -7.66 -8.42
N GLU A 410 14.18 -8.33 -7.33
CA GLU A 410 15.07 -8.82 -6.28
C GLU A 410 16.17 -9.71 -6.89
N ASP A 411 17.40 -9.54 -6.44
CA ASP A 411 18.55 -10.31 -6.92
C ASP A 411 18.96 -11.44 -5.95
N SER A 412 20.12 -12.04 -6.17
CA SER A 412 20.62 -13.17 -5.38
C SER A 412 21.08 -12.80 -3.96
N THR A 413 21.00 -11.55 -3.55
CA THR A 413 21.22 -11.10 -2.18
C THR A 413 19.92 -11.01 -1.38
N ALA A 414 18.75 -11.10 -2.07
CA ALA A 414 17.47 -11.31 -1.41
C ALA A 414 17.36 -12.78 -0.97
N VAL A 415 17.30 -13.02 0.32
CA VAL A 415 17.32 -14.36 0.93
C VAL A 415 16.08 -14.59 1.79
N LEU A 416 15.46 -15.77 1.65
CA LEU A 416 14.43 -16.28 2.57
C LEU A 416 14.92 -17.61 3.14
N SER A 417 15.04 -17.70 4.46
CA SER A 417 15.59 -18.88 5.12
C SER A 417 14.93 -19.17 6.48
N GLY A 418 14.79 -20.45 6.83
CA GLY A 418 14.39 -20.87 8.17
C GLY A 418 12.89 -20.83 8.46
N PHE A 419 12.03 -21.04 7.46
CA PHE A 419 10.57 -20.97 7.62
C PHE A 419 9.82 -22.19 7.12
N THR A 420 8.63 -22.43 7.71
CA THR A 420 7.52 -23.12 7.08
C THR A 420 6.61 -22.11 6.39
N ILE A 421 6.29 -22.32 5.11
CA ILE A 421 5.42 -21.50 4.26
C ILE A 421 4.15 -22.31 3.96
N GLN A 422 2.98 -21.85 4.44
CA GLN A 422 1.76 -22.65 4.31
C GLN A 422 0.49 -21.84 4.07
N ASN A 423 -0.56 -22.54 3.62
CA ASN A 423 -1.93 -22.03 3.46
C ASN A 423 -2.05 -20.81 2.51
N GLY A 424 -1.19 -20.71 1.50
CA GLY A 424 -1.34 -19.70 0.45
C GLY A 424 -2.32 -20.16 -0.64
N SER A 425 -2.97 -19.20 -1.32
CA SER A 425 -3.92 -19.44 -2.41
C SER A 425 -3.44 -18.92 -3.78
N GLY A 426 -2.28 -18.32 -3.85
CA GLY A 426 -1.61 -17.83 -5.04
C GLY A 426 -2.00 -16.41 -5.46
N PHE A 427 -1.04 -15.74 -6.13
CA PHE A 427 -1.24 -14.44 -6.73
C PHE A 427 -2.28 -14.50 -7.86
N LEU A 428 -3.26 -13.61 -7.85
CA LEU A 428 -4.33 -13.57 -8.84
C LEU A 428 -3.81 -12.98 -10.16
N TYR A 429 -3.56 -13.85 -11.14
CA TYR A 429 -3.09 -13.46 -12.48
C TYR A 429 -4.25 -13.06 -13.42
N SER A 430 -5.39 -13.73 -13.30
CA SER A 430 -6.62 -13.43 -14.03
C SER A 430 -7.82 -13.87 -13.20
N SER A 431 -9.03 -13.55 -13.63
CA SER A 431 -10.27 -13.91 -12.91
C SER A 431 -10.40 -15.40 -12.55
N GLU A 432 -9.65 -16.29 -13.21
CA GLU A 432 -9.76 -17.75 -13.05
C GLU A 432 -8.43 -18.45 -12.76
N THR A 433 -7.30 -17.73 -12.74
CA THR A 433 -5.97 -18.32 -12.59
C THR A 433 -5.15 -17.65 -11.52
N THR A 434 -4.57 -18.46 -10.63
CA THR A 434 -3.63 -18.02 -9.58
C THR A 434 -2.26 -18.65 -9.79
N GLN A 435 -1.21 -18.00 -9.29
CA GLN A 435 0.18 -18.42 -9.45
C GLN A 435 0.92 -18.39 -8.11
N GLY A 436 1.73 -19.42 -7.84
CA GLY A 436 2.58 -19.48 -6.66
C GLY A 436 1.82 -19.43 -5.33
N GLY A 437 1.17 -20.53 -4.93
CA GLY A 437 0.42 -20.60 -3.69
C GLY A 437 1.26 -20.25 -2.49
N GLY A 438 2.37 -20.94 -2.29
CA GLY A 438 3.34 -20.61 -1.25
C GLY A 438 4.21 -19.43 -1.64
N ILE A 439 4.93 -19.54 -2.77
CA ILE A 439 5.90 -18.52 -3.20
C ILE A 439 5.70 -18.16 -4.67
N TYR A 440 5.57 -16.89 -4.96
CA TYR A 440 5.50 -16.32 -6.29
C TYR A 440 6.78 -15.55 -6.63
N ILE A 441 7.46 -15.94 -7.74
CA ILE A 441 8.72 -15.32 -8.20
C ILE A 441 8.54 -14.90 -9.67
N TYR A 442 8.69 -13.60 -9.94
CA TYR A 442 8.52 -13.04 -11.27
C TYR A 442 9.57 -11.97 -11.55
N PHE A 443 10.37 -12.14 -12.62
CA PHE A 443 11.52 -11.29 -12.95
C PHE A 443 12.47 -11.02 -11.77
N SER A 444 12.67 -12.01 -10.89
CA SER A 444 13.46 -11.90 -9.67
C SER A 444 14.30 -13.15 -9.45
N ASN A 445 15.43 -13.01 -8.77
CA ASN A 445 16.42 -14.09 -8.64
C ASN A 445 16.81 -14.35 -7.16
N PRO A 446 15.84 -14.55 -6.24
CA PRO A 446 16.15 -14.71 -4.82
C PRO A 446 16.83 -16.05 -4.52
N VAL A 447 17.38 -16.13 -3.32
CA VAL A 447 17.84 -17.38 -2.71
C VAL A 447 16.78 -17.86 -1.71
N LEU A 448 16.25 -19.05 -1.95
CA LEU A 448 15.36 -19.76 -1.04
C LEU A 448 16.13 -20.93 -0.43
N GLU A 449 16.34 -20.91 0.88
CA GLU A 449 17.09 -21.96 1.54
C GLU A 449 16.49 -22.41 2.88
N ASN A 450 16.66 -23.69 3.20
CA ASN A 450 16.20 -24.24 4.47
C ASN A 450 14.72 -23.95 4.76
N LEU A 451 13.83 -24.24 3.81
CA LEU A 451 12.37 -23.98 3.92
C LEU A 451 11.56 -25.30 3.88
N ILE A 452 10.39 -25.24 4.52
CA ILE A 452 9.28 -26.18 4.31
C ILE A 452 8.16 -25.41 3.60
N ILE A 453 7.75 -25.85 2.41
CA ILE A 453 6.66 -25.24 1.62
C ILE A 453 5.55 -26.25 1.50
N GLN A 454 4.46 -26.08 2.26
CA GLN A 454 3.45 -27.10 2.40
C GLN A 454 2.02 -26.58 2.41
N ASN A 455 1.07 -27.42 1.94
CA ASN A 455 -0.37 -27.13 2.01
C ASN A 455 -0.78 -25.81 1.36
N ASN A 456 -0.09 -25.41 0.29
CA ASN A 456 -0.43 -24.24 -0.50
C ASN A 456 -1.18 -24.66 -1.76
N SER A 457 -2.01 -23.76 -2.31
CA SER A 457 -2.79 -24.03 -3.51
C SER A 457 -2.71 -22.86 -4.50
N ALA A 458 -2.61 -23.19 -5.78
CA ALA A 458 -2.74 -22.23 -6.88
C ALA A 458 -3.10 -22.94 -8.17
N THR A 459 -3.43 -22.25 -9.25
CA THR A 459 -3.61 -22.88 -10.57
C THR A 459 -2.25 -23.33 -11.14
N TYR A 460 -1.21 -22.51 -10.98
CA TYR A 460 0.14 -22.80 -11.44
C TYR A 460 1.14 -22.66 -10.28
N GLY A 461 1.85 -23.77 -9.97
CA GLY A 461 2.78 -23.81 -8.85
C GLY A 461 2.09 -23.74 -7.50
N GLY A 462 1.41 -24.79 -7.06
CA GLY A 462 0.75 -24.82 -5.75
C GLY A 462 1.72 -24.44 -4.63
N GLY A 463 2.92 -25.02 -4.61
CA GLY A 463 4.00 -24.62 -3.71
C GLY A 463 4.74 -23.38 -4.20
N VAL A 464 5.42 -23.49 -5.36
CA VAL A 464 6.26 -22.42 -5.91
C VAL A 464 5.96 -22.21 -7.39
N HIS A 465 5.79 -20.97 -7.79
CA HIS A 465 5.78 -20.55 -9.18
C HIS A 465 6.96 -19.62 -9.45
N THR A 466 7.74 -19.89 -10.49
CA THR A 466 8.83 -19.03 -10.95
C THR A 466 8.72 -18.75 -12.44
N ALA A 467 8.80 -17.48 -12.84
CA ALA A 467 8.73 -17.09 -14.24
C ALA A 467 9.76 -15.99 -14.57
N TRP A 468 10.46 -16.14 -15.70
CA TRP A 468 11.49 -15.21 -16.20
C TRP A 468 12.58 -14.94 -15.15
N SER A 469 12.97 -15.96 -14.39
CA SER A 469 13.76 -15.86 -13.18
C SER A 469 14.80 -16.96 -13.09
N ALA A 470 15.84 -16.74 -12.29
CA ALA A 470 16.89 -17.72 -11.97
C ALA A 470 17.08 -17.85 -10.44
N PRO A 471 16.05 -18.21 -9.65
CA PRO A 471 16.23 -18.38 -8.22
C PRO A 471 17.17 -19.56 -7.90
N VAL A 472 17.80 -19.48 -6.73
CA VAL A 472 18.51 -20.61 -6.11
C VAL A 472 17.61 -21.23 -5.06
N LEU A 473 17.24 -22.50 -5.26
CA LEU A 473 16.42 -23.29 -4.34
C LEU A 473 17.31 -24.34 -3.68
N ASN A 474 17.57 -24.23 -2.41
CA ASN A 474 18.50 -25.11 -1.70
C ASN A 474 17.93 -25.62 -0.37
N ASN A 475 18.05 -26.92 -0.13
CA ASN A 475 17.62 -27.57 1.11
C ASN A 475 16.13 -27.31 1.43
N LEU A 476 15.25 -27.53 0.42
CA LEU A 476 13.81 -27.32 0.57
C LEU A 476 13.07 -28.65 0.78
N THR A 477 11.95 -28.55 1.49
CA THR A 477 10.90 -29.58 1.52
C THR A 477 9.64 -28.97 0.91
N ILE A 478 9.19 -29.48 -0.25
CA ILE A 478 8.00 -29.00 -0.96
C ILE A 478 6.97 -30.12 -0.96
N SER A 479 5.95 -30.03 -0.10
CA SER A 479 5.06 -31.16 0.12
C SER A 479 3.59 -30.78 0.33
N GLY A 480 2.68 -31.66 -0.12
CA GLY A 480 1.24 -31.48 0.10
C GLY A 480 0.65 -30.24 -0.57
N ASN A 481 1.32 -29.67 -1.57
CA ASN A 481 0.81 -28.53 -2.32
C ASN A 481 -0.06 -28.98 -3.50
N ASP A 482 -1.02 -28.16 -3.88
CA ASP A 482 -2.02 -28.50 -4.89
C ASP A 482 -2.10 -27.46 -6.02
N ALA A 483 -1.83 -27.93 -7.26
CA ALA A 483 -2.15 -27.13 -8.43
C ALA A 483 -3.61 -27.37 -8.82
N SER A 484 -4.51 -26.60 -8.23
CA SER A 484 -5.95 -26.72 -8.30
C SER A 484 -6.58 -25.91 -9.45
N GLY A 485 -7.84 -26.21 -9.76
CA GLY A 485 -8.58 -25.51 -10.81
C GLY A 485 -8.38 -26.06 -12.22
N PRO A 486 -9.09 -25.52 -13.21
CA PRO A 486 -8.99 -25.99 -14.60
C PRO A 486 -7.59 -25.77 -15.17
N GLY A 487 -6.93 -26.88 -15.57
CA GLY A 487 -5.59 -26.82 -16.17
C GLY A 487 -4.45 -26.68 -15.17
N GLY A 488 -4.68 -26.95 -13.88
CA GLY A 488 -3.67 -26.85 -12.82
C GLY A 488 -2.40 -27.65 -13.09
N ARG A 489 -1.23 -27.04 -12.91
CA ARG A 489 0.08 -27.59 -13.27
C ARG A 489 1.15 -27.24 -12.24
N GLY A 490 2.08 -28.20 -12.01
CA GLY A 490 3.16 -28.02 -11.06
C GLY A 490 2.67 -27.92 -9.62
N GLY A 491 2.17 -29.02 -9.06
CA GLY A 491 1.65 -29.04 -7.69
C GLY A 491 2.69 -28.55 -6.69
N GLY A 492 3.90 -29.09 -6.76
CA GLY A 492 5.04 -28.60 -5.97
C GLY A 492 5.69 -27.36 -6.58
N LEU A 493 6.17 -27.47 -7.83
CA LEU A 493 6.99 -26.44 -8.48
C LEU A 493 6.57 -26.24 -9.95
N TYR A 494 6.31 -25.01 -10.35
CA TYR A 494 6.09 -24.60 -11.73
C TYR A 494 7.21 -23.66 -12.19
N ILE A 495 7.92 -24.05 -13.26
CA ILE A 495 9.03 -23.29 -13.82
C ILE A 495 8.64 -22.79 -15.21
N GLU A 496 8.55 -21.48 -15.42
CA GLU A 496 8.30 -20.86 -16.70
C GLU A 496 9.48 -19.97 -17.10
N ALA A 497 9.98 -20.17 -18.32
CA ALA A 497 10.99 -19.32 -18.94
C ALA A 497 12.20 -19.05 -18.01
N ALA A 498 12.73 -20.10 -17.39
CA ALA A 498 13.92 -20.00 -16.52
C ALA A 498 15.06 -19.22 -17.19
N GLN A 499 15.81 -18.50 -16.41
CA GLN A 499 17.00 -17.77 -16.84
C GLN A 499 18.28 -18.53 -16.43
N ASP A 500 19.42 -18.14 -17.00
CA ASP A 500 20.70 -18.76 -16.70
C ASP A 500 21.04 -18.65 -15.21
N GLY A 501 21.47 -19.78 -14.63
CA GLY A 501 21.86 -19.86 -13.23
C GLY A 501 20.80 -20.44 -12.30
N MET A 502 19.58 -20.77 -12.78
CA MET A 502 18.58 -21.43 -11.96
C MET A 502 19.04 -22.81 -11.47
N THR A 503 19.03 -23.01 -10.16
CA THR A 503 19.42 -24.26 -9.50
C THR A 503 18.42 -24.71 -8.46
N ILE A 504 18.19 -26.03 -8.40
CA ILE A 504 17.41 -26.73 -7.37
C ILE A 504 18.34 -27.80 -6.79
N ASP A 505 18.74 -27.64 -5.54
CA ASP A 505 19.69 -28.54 -4.90
C ASP A 505 19.20 -29.02 -3.52
N HIS A 506 19.56 -30.23 -3.14
CA HIS A 506 19.20 -30.84 -1.84
C HIS A 506 17.72 -30.67 -1.46
N THR A 507 16.80 -30.88 -2.43
CA THR A 507 15.39 -30.57 -2.27
C THR A 507 14.52 -31.83 -2.38
N ASN A 508 13.57 -31.98 -1.45
CA ASN A 508 12.57 -33.03 -1.46
C ASN A 508 11.22 -32.49 -1.95
N ILE A 509 10.64 -33.10 -2.98
CA ILE A 509 9.35 -32.73 -3.59
C ILE A 509 8.42 -33.94 -3.53
N TYR A 510 7.48 -33.98 -2.58
CA TYR A 510 6.65 -35.14 -2.39
C TYR A 510 5.21 -34.85 -2.00
N GLY A 511 4.31 -35.76 -2.34
CA GLY A 511 2.90 -35.69 -1.96
C GLY A 511 2.16 -34.49 -2.54
N ASN A 512 2.69 -33.84 -3.60
CA ASN A 512 2.04 -32.72 -4.26
C ASN A 512 1.07 -33.24 -5.35
N THR A 513 0.02 -32.46 -5.61
CA THR A 513 -1.02 -32.83 -6.58
C THR A 513 -1.20 -31.76 -7.66
N ALA A 514 -1.60 -32.19 -8.86
CA ALA A 514 -1.99 -31.32 -9.95
C ALA A 514 -3.25 -31.83 -10.66
N THR A 515 -4.17 -30.94 -10.98
CA THR A 515 -5.38 -31.29 -11.72
C THR A 515 -5.10 -31.66 -13.17
N SER A 516 -3.95 -31.28 -13.72
CA SER A 516 -3.59 -31.61 -15.09
C SER A 516 -2.22 -32.27 -15.19
N PHE A 517 -1.12 -31.55 -15.04
CA PHE A 517 0.21 -32.06 -15.37
C PHE A 517 1.25 -31.65 -14.32
N GLY A 518 2.25 -32.53 -14.11
CA GLY A 518 3.36 -32.23 -13.21
C GLY A 518 2.93 -32.13 -11.76
N GLY A 519 2.55 -33.23 -11.12
CA GLY A 519 2.18 -33.24 -9.70
C GLY A 519 3.32 -32.67 -8.83
N GLY A 520 4.54 -33.15 -9.05
CA GLY A 520 5.74 -32.62 -8.43
C GLY A 520 6.24 -31.33 -9.11
N VAL A 521 6.66 -31.46 -10.38
CA VAL A 521 7.33 -30.40 -11.14
C VAL A 521 6.73 -30.24 -12.53
N TYR A 522 6.50 -29.00 -12.94
CA TYR A 522 6.13 -28.65 -14.31
C TYR A 522 7.14 -27.66 -14.92
N VAL A 523 7.67 -27.99 -16.12
CA VAL A 523 8.73 -27.20 -16.79
C VAL A 523 8.22 -26.68 -18.12
N TYR A 524 8.22 -25.34 -18.32
CA TYR A 524 7.61 -24.68 -19.46
C TYR A 524 8.45 -23.53 -20.01
N LYS A 525 8.58 -23.44 -21.36
CA LYS A 525 9.26 -22.34 -22.07
C LYS A 525 10.73 -22.10 -21.70
N ASN A 526 11.48 -23.07 -21.27
CA ASN A 526 12.87 -22.91 -20.87
C ASN A 526 13.84 -22.92 -22.06
N GLN A 527 13.52 -22.21 -23.14
CA GLN A 527 14.34 -22.14 -24.34
C GLN A 527 15.66 -21.36 -24.16
N TYR A 528 15.74 -20.52 -23.12
CA TYR A 528 16.92 -19.66 -22.87
C TYR A 528 17.88 -20.28 -21.86
N ALA A 529 17.40 -21.12 -20.98
CA ALA A 529 18.21 -21.76 -19.94
C ALA A 529 17.70 -23.16 -19.61
N THR A 530 18.54 -23.97 -18.98
CA THR A 530 18.20 -25.32 -18.53
C THR A 530 18.36 -25.36 -17.01
N PRO A 531 17.24 -25.41 -16.23
CA PRO A 531 17.28 -25.57 -14.78
C PRO A 531 18.07 -26.80 -14.37
N GLN A 532 18.90 -26.66 -13.35
CA GLN A 532 19.75 -27.72 -12.82
C GLN A 532 19.12 -28.31 -11.53
N PHE A 533 18.75 -29.56 -11.57
CA PHE A 533 18.29 -30.32 -10.41
C PHE A 533 19.43 -31.24 -9.94
N SER A 534 19.94 -31.00 -8.75
CA SER A 534 21.02 -31.78 -8.15
C SER A 534 20.62 -32.29 -6.78
N ASN A 535 20.87 -33.55 -6.48
CA ASN A 535 20.50 -34.16 -5.19
C ASN A 535 19.02 -33.98 -4.82
N VAL A 536 18.12 -34.10 -5.80
CA VAL A 536 16.68 -33.86 -5.62
C VAL A 536 15.94 -35.22 -5.54
N THR A 537 15.02 -35.32 -4.59
CA THR A 537 14.09 -36.44 -4.49
C THR A 537 12.69 -36.00 -4.90
N ILE A 538 12.09 -36.65 -5.91
CA ILE A 538 10.72 -36.40 -6.39
C ILE A 538 9.93 -37.68 -6.23
N THR A 539 9.02 -37.76 -5.25
CA THR A 539 8.33 -39.01 -4.93
C THR A 539 6.88 -38.77 -4.47
N ASN A 540 6.02 -39.76 -4.69
CA ASN A 540 4.61 -39.72 -4.26
C ASN A 540 3.81 -38.51 -4.76
N ASN A 541 4.20 -37.86 -5.87
CA ASN A 541 3.44 -36.77 -6.46
C ASN A 541 2.41 -37.33 -7.45
N THR A 542 1.28 -36.66 -7.59
CA THR A 542 0.16 -37.15 -8.40
C THR A 542 -0.36 -36.06 -9.33
N SER A 543 -0.64 -36.45 -10.60
CA SER A 543 -1.41 -35.62 -11.52
C SER A 543 -2.61 -36.38 -12.06
N ASN A 544 -3.71 -35.67 -12.40
CA ASN A 544 -4.91 -36.36 -12.92
C ASN A 544 -4.76 -36.80 -14.39
N TYR A 545 -3.84 -36.18 -15.14
CA TYR A 545 -3.59 -36.56 -16.51
C TYR A 545 -2.25 -37.28 -16.64
N GLU A 546 -1.13 -36.54 -16.70
CA GLU A 546 0.16 -37.11 -17.06
C GLU A 546 1.31 -36.46 -16.27
N GLY A 547 2.42 -37.21 -16.07
CA GLY A 547 3.64 -36.74 -15.41
C GLY A 547 3.43 -36.42 -13.95
N GLY A 548 3.13 -37.42 -13.12
CA GLY A 548 2.97 -37.23 -11.68
C GLY A 548 4.21 -36.63 -11.03
N GLY A 549 5.39 -37.12 -11.40
CA GLY A 549 6.66 -36.58 -10.95
C GLY A 549 7.03 -35.27 -11.67
N VAL A 550 7.43 -35.40 -12.93
CA VAL A 550 7.89 -34.27 -13.76
C VAL A 550 7.12 -34.25 -15.09
N SER A 551 6.63 -33.09 -15.49
CA SER A 551 6.08 -32.87 -16.83
C SER A 551 6.78 -31.72 -17.53
N SER A 552 7.15 -31.93 -18.80
CA SER A 552 7.85 -30.98 -19.65
C SER A 552 7.00 -30.58 -20.85
N TYR A 553 6.92 -29.31 -21.18
CA TYR A 553 6.08 -28.76 -22.23
C TYR A 553 6.74 -27.58 -22.93
N TYR A 554 6.65 -27.50 -24.25
CA TYR A 554 7.02 -26.37 -25.09
C TYR A 554 8.40 -25.77 -24.72
N PHE A 555 9.49 -26.39 -25.21
CA PHE A 555 10.87 -26.12 -24.78
C PHE A 555 11.12 -26.36 -23.28
N GLY A 556 10.42 -27.30 -22.66
CA GLY A 556 10.60 -27.66 -21.24
C GLY A 556 11.94 -28.39 -21.02
N ASN A 557 13.05 -27.64 -21.00
CA ASN A 557 14.39 -28.19 -20.82
C ASN A 557 14.72 -28.35 -19.32
N SER A 558 15.39 -29.45 -18.93
CA SER A 558 15.85 -29.70 -17.55
C SER A 558 17.07 -30.64 -17.52
N ASN A 559 17.85 -30.53 -16.45
CA ASN A 559 19.00 -31.40 -16.19
C ASN A 559 18.93 -31.97 -14.77
N PHE A 560 18.97 -33.30 -14.63
CA PHE A 560 18.94 -34.04 -13.37
C PHE A 560 20.28 -34.73 -13.12
N LEU A 561 20.85 -34.46 -11.95
CA LEU A 561 22.10 -35.05 -11.51
C LEU A 561 21.97 -35.55 -10.07
N HIS A 562 22.42 -36.79 -9.78
CA HIS A 562 22.38 -37.38 -8.44
C HIS A 562 20.97 -37.38 -7.80
N SER A 563 19.92 -37.55 -8.60
CA SER A 563 18.54 -37.34 -8.18
C SER A 563 17.77 -38.67 -8.12
N ILE A 564 16.66 -38.70 -7.39
CA ILE A 564 15.75 -39.84 -7.26
C ILE A 564 14.36 -39.38 -7.73
N ILE A 565 13.76 -40.12 -8.70
CA ILE A 565 12.41 -39.85 -9.20
C ILE A 565 11.66 -41.18 -9.23
N ILE A 566 10.81 -41.39 -8.23
CA ILE A 566 10.13 -42.68 -8.05
C ILE A 566 8.74 -42.51 -7.41
N ASP A 567 7.90 -43.54 -7.55
CA ASP A 567 6.57 -43.64 -6.93
C ASP A 567 5.63 -42.47 -7.28
N ASN A 568 5.81 -41.80 -8.43
CA ASN A 568 4.92 -40.75 -8.88
C ASN A 568 3.83 -41.32 -9.81
N SER A 569 2.65 -40.73 -9.80
CA SER A 569 1.50 -41.26 -10.55
C SER A 569 0.85 -40.19 -11.44
N PRO A 570 0.51 -40.48 -12.72
CA PRO A 570 0.57 -41.81 -13.40
C PRO A 570 1.95 -42.19 -13.97
N GLN A 571 2.86 -41.26 -14.18
CA GLN A 571 4.23 -41.52 -14.65
C GLN A 571 5.25 -40.69 -13.88
N GLU A 572 6.49 -41.19 -13.86
CA GLU A 572 7.62 -40.47 -13.29
C GLU A 572 7.93 -39.19 -14.07
N ILE A 573 8.06 -39.33 -15.40
CA ILE A 573 8.43 -38.26 -16.31
C ILE A 573 7.58 -38.31 -17.57
N TYR A 574 7.01 -37.16 -17.97
CA TYR A 574 6.16 -37.07 -19.15
C TYR A 574 6.51 -35.82 -19.99
N PHE A 575 6.67 -36.03 -21.31
CA PHE A 575 6.84 -34.95 -22.29
C PHE A 575 5.56 -34.77 -23.08
N GLN A 576 4.99 -33.58 -23.04
CA GLN A 576 3.78 -33.26 -23.78
C GLN A 576 4.09 -33.01 -25.26
N ASP A 577 3.21 -33.45 -26.16
CA ASP A 577 3.33 -33.20 -27.60
C ASP A 577 2.91 -31.77 -27.94
N THR A 578 3.85 -30.96 -28.54
CA THR A 578 3.62 -29.55 -28.77
C THR A 578 4.17 -29.01 -30.08
N GLY A 579 4.77 -29.83 -30.87
CA GLY A 579 5.49 -29.40 -32.08
C GLY A 579 6.83 -28.68 -31.80
N GLU A 580 7.13 -28.28 -30.56
CA GLU A 580 8.40 -27.67 -30.14
C GLU A 580 9.17 -28.64 -29.22
N ALA A 581 10.49 -28.78 -29.47
CA ALA A 581 11.31 -29.76 -28.80
C ALA A 581 11.56 -29.44 -27.32
N SER A 582 11.27 -30.35 -26.43
CA SER A 582 11.72 -30.35 -25.04
C SER A 582 12.89 -31.30 -24.86
N SER A 583 13.77 -31.04 -23.88
CA SER A 583 14.93 -31.89 -23.63
C SER A 583 15.18 -32.12 -22.14
N MET A 584 15.69 -33.31 -21.81
CA MET A 584 16.13 -33.66 -20.47
C MET A 584 17.44 -34.42 -20.52
N SER A 585 18.37 -34.07 -19.64
CA SER A 585 19.52 -34.90 -19.37
C SER A 585 19.43 -35.48 -17.95
N VAL A 586 19.79 -36.76 -17.81
CA VAL A 586 19.75 -37.50 -16.54
C VAL A 586 21.07 -38.24 -16.37
N SER A 587 21.77 -38.04 -15.26
CA SER A 587 23.04 -38.73 -14.95
C SER A 587 23.12 -39.05 -13.46
N TYR A 588 23.70 -40.19 -13.13
CA TYR A 588 23.91 -40.68 -11.76
C TYR A 588 22.65 -40.64 -10.90
N SER A 589 21.50 -40.91 -11.48
CA SER A 589 20.19 -40.78 -10.87
C SER A 589 19.45 -42.08 -10.82
N ASN A 590 18.47 -42.21 -9.92
CA ASN A 590 17.60 -43.35 -9.79
C ASN A 590 16.20 -42.97 -10.30
N ILE A 591 15.77 -43.61 -11.39
CA ILE A 591 14.44 -43.40 -12.00
C ILE A 591 13.68 -44.72 -12.01
N ASP A 592 12.49 -44.78 -11.41
CA ASP A 592 11.64 -45.96 -11.41
C ASP A 592 11.24 -46.34 -12.84
N GLY A 593 11.44 -47.63 -13.19
CA GLY A 593 11.29 -48.16 -14.53
C GLY A 593 12.36 -47.73 -15.52
N GLY A 594 13.39 -47.01 -15.10
CA GLY A 594 14.55 -46.59 -15.91
C GLY A 594 14.19 -45.68 -17.07
N GLN A 595 15.01 -45.69 -18.13
CA GLN A 595 14.78 -44.88 -19.34
C GLN A 595 13.47 -45.23 -20.04
N ASP A 596 13.06 -46.50 -20.00
CA ASP A 596 11.88 -47.02 -20.71
C ASP A 596 10.55 -46.54 -20.09
N SER A 597 10.56 -46.06 -18.84
CA SER A 597 9.39 -45.48 -18.16
C SER A 597 9.13 -44.01 -18.50
N ILE A 598 10.10 -43.33 -19.13
CA ILE A 598 9.94 -41.96 -19.54
C ILE A 598 9.05 -41.87 -20.78
N VAL A 599 7.88 -41.29 -20.63
CA VAL A 599 6.94 -41.09 -21.74
C VAL A 599 7.35 -39.89 -22.57
N THR A 600 7.75 -40.16 -23.81
CA THR A 600 8.23 -39.11 -24.74
C THR A 600 7.31 -38.99 -25.95
N THR A 601 7.32 -37.80 -26.56
CA THR A 601 6.74 -37.54 -27.89
C THR A 601 7.83 -37.53 -28.95
N ASP A 602 7.43 -37.52 -30.24
CA ASP A 602 8.37 -37.54 -31.38
C ASP A 602 9.43 -36.42 -31.37
N ASN A 603 9.16 -35.33 -30.68
CA ASN A 603 10.06 -34.13 -30.62
C ASN A 603 10.87 -34.06 -29.32
N ALA A 604 10.70 -34.97 -28.37
CA ALA A 604 11.45 -34.93 -27.11
C ALA A 604 12.85 -35.56 -27.24
N THR A 605 13.82 -35.02 -26.55
CA THR A 605 15.19 -35.55 -26.51
C THR A 605 15.60 -35.88 -25.08
N ILE A 606 15.88 -37.18 -24.83
CA ILE A 606 16.42 -37.65 -23.56
C ILE A 606 17.90 -38.00 -23.75
N THR A 607 18.75 -37.29 -23.01
CA THR A 607 20.15 -37.65 -22.85
C THR A 607 20.31 -38.53 -21.60
N TRP A 608 20.32 -39.85 -21.78
CA TRP A 608 20.52 -40.82 -20.69
C TRP A 608 22.02 -40.99 -20.45
N GLY A 609 22.54 -40.28 -19.44
CA GLY A 609 23.95 -40.27 -19.09
C GLY A 609 24.43 -41.51 -18.34
N SER A 610 25.66 -41.49 -17.88
CA SER A 610 26.24 -42.58 -17.12
C SER A 610 25.74 -42.63 -15.67
N GLY A 611 25.79 -43.82 -15.09
CA GLY A 611 25.53 -44.04 -13.66
C GLY A 611 24.07 -44.02 -13.24
N ASN A 612 23.13 -43.95 -14.18
CA ASN A 612 21.71 -44.08 -13.85
C ASN A 612 21.35 -45.52 -13.48
N ILE A 613 20.45 -45.66 -12.52
CA ILE A 613 19.99 -46.96 -11.98
C ILE A 613 18.46 -46.97 -11.90
N ASP A 614 17.93 -48.14 -11.72
CA ASP A 614 16.53 -48.44 -11.48
C ASP A 614 16.48 -49.49 -10.34
N VAL A 615 16.44 -49.02 -9.11
CA VAL A 615 16.44 -49.88 -7.91
C VAL A 615 15.62 -49.22 -6.81
N ASP A 616 15.03 -50.05 -5.95
CA ASP A 616 14.36 -49.57 -4.74
C ASP A 616 15.38 -48.82 -3.85
N PRO A 617 15.19 -47.52 -3.58
CA PRO A 617 16.11 -46.75 -2.75
C PRO A 617 16.05 -47.11 -1.27
N MET A 618 15.12 -47.95 -0.84
CA MET A 618 14.97 -48.40 0.55
C MET A 618 14.79 -47.24 1.53
N PHE A 619 13.89 -46.32 1.21
CA PHE A 619 13.57 -45.19 2.12
C PHE A 619 13.13 -45.69 3.49
N VAL A 620 13.46 -44.93 4.53
CA VAL A 620 13.11 -45.25 5.92
C VAL A 620 11.61 -45.08 6.17
N ASP A 621 11.04 -43.99 5.72
CA ASP A 621 9.60 -43.70 5.80
C ASP A 621 9.18 -42.72 4.69
N THR A 622 8.64 -43.24 3.62
CA THR A 622 8.16 -42.45 2.48
C THR A 622 6.93 -41.63 2.80
N ALA A 623 6.15 -41.97 3.82
CA ALA A 623 4.94 -41.26 4.18
C ALA A 623 5.24 -39.94 4.91
N SER A 624 6.37 -39.85 5.63
CA SER A 624 6.87 -38.65 6.29
C SER A 624 7.90 -37.88 5.46
N GLY A 625 8.30 -38.38 4.29
CA GLY A 625 9.31 -37.79 3.43
C GLY A 625 10.75 -38.11 3.80
N ASP A 626 10.98 -39.18 4.59
CA ASP A 626 12.29 -39.66 5.05
C ASP A 626 12.89 -40.72 4.09
#